data_26f5043cc08745e4066f813a65a20678
#
_entry.id   26f5043cc08745e4066f813a65a20678
#
_cell.length_a   1.000
_cell.length_b   1.000
_cell.length_c   1.000
_cell.angle_alpha   90.00
_cell.angle_beta   90.00
_cell.angle_gamma   90.00
#
_symmetry.space_group_name_H-M   'P 1'
#
loop_
_entity.id
_entity.type
_entity.pdbx_description
1 polymer ?
#
loop_
_entity_poly.entity_id
_entity_poly.type
_entity_poly.pdbx_seq_one_letter_code
_entity_poly.pdbx_strand_id
1 'polypeptide(L)'
;MRTWVPLARLLQPRSRAAELAALERRLRDELAAEVDADEPALARAVGEAKLALATSITDVVACGSCASGHPLPVGQHPGGACCAGVTGELFDDDELAALAHAGTRPADLQPPARRHPHAGCAFRGATGCSLATEHRPARCVRYFCHGLRAEVHRRGQLDDLEARVATLDAAMSAFRTAHRARRDREVVAPILAAITRHLKRGATGS
;
A
#
# COMPACT_ATOMS: atom_id res chain seq x y z
N MET A 1 -9.64 6.78 31.03
CA MET A 1 -8.42 6.47 30.24
C MET A 1 -8.24 7.56 29.19
N ARG A 2 -7.19 8.39 29.26
CA ARG A 2 -6.86 9.39 28.21
C ARG A 2 -6.23 8.64 27.05
N THR A 3 -6.95 8.53 25.93
CA THR A 3 -6.39 7.99 24.68
C THR A 3 -5.36 8.98 24.15
N TRP A 4 -4.11 8.59 24.19
CA TRP A 4 -3.02 9.31 23.52
C TRP A 4 -3.29 9.28 22.01
N VAL A 5 -3.64 10.40 21.42
CA VAL A 5 -3.69 10.54 19.96
C VAL A 5 -2.26 10.79 19.51
N PRO A 6 -1.63 9.91 18.70
CA PRO A 6 -0.28 10.13 18.21
C PRO A 6 -0.21 11.47 17.46
N LEU A 7 0.82 12.26 17.71
CA LEU A 7 1.08 13.55 17.01
C LEU A 7 1.01 13.41 15.47
N ALA A 8 1.37 12.24 14.94
CA ALA A 8 1.23 11.92 13.52
C ALA A 8 -0.20 12.10 12.98
N ARG A 9 -1.25 11.88 13.80
CA ARG A 9 -2.64 12.12 13.38
C ARG A 9 -3.00 13.60 13.27
N LEU A 10 -2.30 14.48 13.95
CA LEU A 10 -2.49 15.93 13.84
C LEU A 10 -1.90 16.50 12.55
N LEU A 11 -0.95 15.80 11.94
CA LEU A 11 -0.31 16.16 10.67
C LEU A 11 -1.00 15.53 9.46
N GLN A 12 -2.02 14.68 9.66
CA GLN A 12 -2.75 14.08 8.55
C GLN A 12 -3.61 15.12 7.82
N PRO A 13 -3.71 15.02 6.48
CA PRO A 13 -4.55 15.91 5.69
C PRO A 13 -5.99 15.87 6.20
N ARG A 14 -6.56 17.05 6.51
CA ARG A 14 -7.94 17.16 7.05
C ARG A 14 -9.02 16.91 6.01
N SER A 15 -8.66 16.84 4.74
CA SER A 15 -9.60 16.57 3.64
C SER A 15 -9.06 15.51 2.70
N ARG A 16 -9.97 14.77 2.07
CA ARG A 16 -9.60 13.77 1.05
C ARG A 16 -8.90 14.35 -0.16
N ALA A 17 -9.25 15.55 -0.57
CA ALA A 17 -8.56 16.23 -1.66
C ALA A 17 -7.09 16.50 -1.29
N ALA A 18 -6.83 16.93 -0.06
CA ALA A 18 -5.48 17.13 0.44
C ALA A 18 -4.73 15.79 0.59
N GLU A 19 -5.41 14.71 1.00
CA GLU A 19 -4.85 13.36 1.09
C GLU A 19 -4.43 12.84 -0.28
N LEU A 20 -5.29 12.96 -1.29
CA LEU A 20 -4.99 12.57 -2.67
C LEU A 20 -3.86 13.42 -3.26
N ALA A 21 -3.91 14.74 -3.08
CA ALA A 21 -2.85 15.63 -3.54
C ALA A 21 -1.48 15.31 -2.89
N ALA A 22 -1.48 14.92 -1.62
CA ALA A 22 -0.27 14.47 -0.93
C ALA A 22 0.25 13.14 -1.50
N LEU A 23 -0.65 12.18 -1.76
CA LEU A 23 -0.31 10.90 -2.38
C LEU A 23 0.28 11.09 -3.79
N GLU A 24 -0.37 11.93 -4.61
CA GLU A 24 0.13 12.23 -5.96
C GLU A 24 1.49 12.91 -5.96
N ARG A 25 1.76 13.83 -5.02
CA ARG A 25 3.10 14.43 -4.88
C ARG A 25 4.14 13.37 -4.58
N ARG A 26 3.90 12.52 -3.56
CA ARG A 26 4.82 11.44 -3.20
C ARG A 26 5.08 10.50 -4.38
N LEU A 27 4.03 10.15 -5.15
CA LEU A 27 4.19 9.32 -6.35
C LEU A 27 5.06 10.02 -7.41
N ARG A 28 4.89 11.34 -7.62
CA ARG A 28 5.75 12.09 -8.56
C ARG A 28 7.20 12.15 -8.07
N ASP A 29 7.41 12.27 -6.78
CA ASP A 29 8.74 12.29 -6.18
C ASP A 29 9.45 10.93 -6.41
N GLU A 30 8.75 9.81 -6.20
CA GLU A 30 9.27 8.46 -6.51
C GLU A 30 9.54 8.26 -8.02
N LEU A 31 8.67 8.79 -8.89
CA LEU A 31 8.86 8.71 -10.34
C LEU A 31 10.04 9.55 -10.86
N ALA A 32 10.45 10.57 -10.11
CA ALA A 32 11.59 11.42 -10.44
C ALA A 32 12.90 10.94 -9.80
N ALA A 33 12.84 10.01 -8.86
CA ALA A 33 14.01 9.47 -8.18
C ALA A 33 14.86 8.63 -9.15
N GLU A 34 16.17 8.70 -9.01
CA GLU A 34 17.06 7.73 -9.64
C GLU A 34 16.87 6.36 -9.00
N VAL A 35 16.86 5.30 -9.83
CA VAL A 35 16.59 3.93 -9.37
C VAL A 35 17.72 3.01 -9.76
N ASP A 36 18.01 2.03 -8.91
CA ASP A 36 18.92 0.95 -9.26
C ASP A 36 18.33 0.11 -10.40
N ALA A 37 19.17 -0.48 -11.24
CA ALA A 37 18.74 -1.16 -12.46
C ALA A 37 17.81 -2.37 -12.22
N ASP A 38 17.87 -2.98 -11.04
CA ASP A 38 17.07 -4.13 -10.63
C ASP A 38 15.71 -3.74 -10.02
N GLU A 39 15.56 -2.55 -9.44
CA GLU A 39 14.30 -2.12 -8.79
C GLU A 39 13.09 -2.19 -9.74
N PRO A 40 13.15 -1.74 -11.01
CA PRO A 40 12.00 -1.86 -11.91
C PRO A 40 11.61 -3.30 -12.23
N ALA A 41 12.59 -4.23 -12.27
CA ALA A 41 12.30 -5.65 -12.48
C ALA A 41 11.62 -6.26 -11.25
N LEU A 42 12.09 -5.94 -10.04
CA LEU A 42 11.48 -6.36 -8.78
C LEU A 42 10.08 -5.77 -8.61
N ALA A 43 9.86 -4.51 -8.96
CA ALA A 43 8.55 -3.88 -8.93
C ALA A 43 7.55 -4.55 -9.90
N ARG A 44 8.00 -4.90 -11.12
CA ARG A 44 7.16 -5.68 -12.06
C ARG A 44 6.78 -7.05 -11.49
N ALA A 45 7.72 -7.76 -10.85
CA ALA A 45 7.42 -9.04 -10.20
C ALA A 45 6.34 -8.89 -9.11
N VAL A 46 6.35 -7.80 -8.34
CA VAL A 46 5.26 -7.48 -7.41
C VAL A 46 3.94 -7.29 -8.16
N GLY A 47 3.94 -6.56 -9.27
CA GLY A 47 2.76 -6.34 -10.13
C GLY A 47 2.17 -7.65 -10.65
N GLU A 48 3.00 -8.53 -11.18
CA GLU A 48 2.63 -9.86 -11.69
C GLU A 48 2.04 -10.74 -10.60
N ALA A 49 2.66 -10.78 -9.42
CA ALA A 49 2.16 -11.53 -8.27
C ALA A 49 0.80 -10.99 -7.78
N LYS A 50 0.58 -9.67 -7.79
CA LYS A 50 -0.72 -9.07 -7.47
C LYS A 50 -1.81 -9.51 -8.46
N LEU A 51 -1.52 -9.47 -9.75
CA LEU A 51 -2.46 -9.88 -10.79
C LEU A 51 -2.78 -11.36 -10.70
N ALA A 52 -1.78 -12.23 -10.53
CA ALA A 52 -1.97 -13.66 -10.36
C ALA A 52 -2.84 -13.99 -9.14
N LEU A 53 -2.61 -13.31 -8.01
CA LEU A 53 -3.42 -13.47 -6.80
C LEU A 53 -4.85 -12.98 -7.00
N ALA A 54 -5.04 -11.80 -7.59
CA ALA A 54 -6.38 -11.25 -7.83
C ALA A 54 -7.20 -12.10 -8.80
N THR A 55 -6.57 -12.65 -9.83
CA THR A 55 -7.23 -13.52 -10.82
C THR A 55 -7.73 -14.81 -10.18
N SER A 56 -7.02 -15.36 -9.19
CA SER A 56 -7.43 -16.61 -8.52
C SER A 56 -8.70 -16.47 -7.66
N ILE A 57 -9.16 -15.25 -7.40
CA ILE A 57 -10.33 -14.95 -6.56
C ILE A 57 -11.42 -14.15 -7.28
N THR A 58 -11.40 -14.05 -8.59
CA THR A 58 -12.37 -13.25 -9.37
C THR A 58 -13.83 -13.67 -9.13
N ASP A 59 -14.06 -14.95 -8.91
CA ASP A 59 -15.40 -15.52 -8.71
C ASP A 59 -15.89 -15.47 -7.25
N VAL A 60 -15.12 -14.87 -6.35
CA VAL A 60 -15.48 -14.81 -4.93
C VAL A 60 -16.38 -13.62 -4.64
N VAL A 61 -17.62 -13.89 -4.30
CA VAL A 61 -18.70 -12.89 -4.14
C VAL A 61 -18.61 -12.14 -2.81
N ALA A 62 -17.98 -12.72 -1.79
CA ALA A 62 -17.92 -12.16 -0.43
C ALA A 62 -17.35 -10.72 -0.39
N CYS A 63 -16.40 -10.39 -1.26
CA CYS A 63 -15.81 -9.05 -1.33
C CYS A 63 -16.81 -7.99 -1.84
N GLY A 64 -17.61 -8.32 -2.83
CA GLY A 64 -18.69 -7.46 -3.35
C GLY A 64 -19.78 -7.20 -2.31
N SER A 65 -20.16 -8.24 -1.57
CA SER A 65 -21.17 -8.16 -0.52
C SER A 65 -20.74 -7.23 0.64
N CYS A 66 -19.51 -7.32 1.08
CA CYS A 66 -18.95 -6.46 2.11
C CYS A 66 -19.00 -4.97 1.70
N ALA A 67 -18.82 -4.69 0.41
CA ALA A 67 -18.87 -3.33 -0.14
C ALA A 67 -20.27 -2.72 -0.13
N SER A 68 -21.29 -3.53 -0.35
CA SER A 68 -22.68 -3.07 -0.49
C SER A 68 -23.43 -2.94 0.84
N GLY A 69 -22.74 -3.08 1.97
CA GLY A 69 -23.37 -2.88 3.29
C GLY A 69 -24.28 -4.05 3.71
N HIS A 70 -23.88 -5.26 3.40
CA HIS A 70 -24.61 -6.46 3.83
C HIS A 70 -24.80 -6.48 5.36
N PRO A 71 -25.98 -6.91 5.84
CA PRO A 71 -26.22 -7.07 7.27
C PRO A 71 -25.29 -8.12 7.88
N LEU A 72 -25.08 -8.00 9.18
CA LEU A 72 -24.28 -8.92 10.01
C LEU A 72 -24.48 -10.41 9.65
N PRO A 73 -23.38 -11.22 9.69
CA PRO A 73 -22.04 -10.91 10.16
C PRO A 73 -21.14 -10.19 9.14
N VAL A 74 -21.60 -10.04 7.91
CA VAL A 74 -20.88 -9.46 6.76
C VAL A 74 -21.13 -7.97 6.74
N GLY A 75 -21.04 -7.19 7.61
CA GLY A 75 -21.33 -5.75 7.64
C GLY A 75 -20.81 -5.08 8.90
N GLN A 76 -19.97 -5.80 9.66
CA GLN A 76 -19.36 -5.25 10.86
C GLN A 76 -18.41 -4.07 10.60
N HIS A 77 -18.00 -3.90 9.34
CA HIS A 77 -17.10 -2.83 8.92
C HIS A 77 -17.72 -2.06 7.76
N PRO A 78 -18.51 -1.00 8.04
CA PRO A 78 -19.00 -0.13 6.98
C PRO A 78 -17.84 0.34 6.09
N GLY A 79 -17.96 0.10 4.76
CA GLY A 79 -16.89 0.38 3.81
C GLY A 79 -15.90 -0.76 3.57
N GLY A 80 -16.04 -1.88 4.29
CA GLY A 80 -15.18 -3.06 4.18
C GLY A 80 -13.93 -2.96 5.07
N ALA A 81 -13.59 -4.06 5.75
CA ALA A 81 -12.45 -4.12 6.66
C ALA A 81 -11.11 -3.78 5.99
N CYS A 82 -10.92 -4.18 4.72
CA CYS A 82 -9.70 -3.88 3.94
C CYS A 82 -9.54 -2.38 3.63
N CYS A 83 -10.61 -1.59 3.66
CA CYS A 83 -10.60 -0.16 3.35
C CYS A 83 -10.81 0.72 4.60
N ALA A 84 -10.69 0.15 5.80
CA ALA A 84 -10.79 0.90 7.05
C ALA A 84 -9.55 1.77 7.33
N GLY A 85 -8.40 1.41 6.74
CA GLY A 85 -7.16 2.17 6.87
C GLY A 85 -7.19 3.51 6.13
N VAL A 86 -6.40 4.47 6.62
CA VAL A 86 -6.18 5.77 5.97
C VAL A 86 -5.35 5.58 4.70
N THR A 87 -5.66 6.31 3.64
CA THR A 87 -4.97 6.18 2.34
C THR A 87 -3.45 6.30 2.48
N GLY A 88 -2.95 7.28 3.24
CA GLY A 88 -1.52 7.49 3.44
C GLY A 88 -0.80 6.32 4.14
N GLU A 89 -1.50 5.57 5.01
CA GLU A 89 -0.97 4.38 5.66
C GLU A 89 -0.99 3.15 4.75
N LEU A 90 -2.00 3.08 3.86
CA LEU A 90 -2.11 1.99 2.87
C LEU A 90 -1.07 2.13 1.77
N PHE A 91 -0.75 3.36 1.39
CA PHE A 91 0.30 3.72 0.43
C PHE A 91 1.52 4.23 1.21
N ASP A 92 2.18 3.36 2.00
CA ASP A 92 3.46 3.72 2.61
C ASP A 92 4.55 3.91 1.53
N ASP A 93 5.75 4.33 1.94
CA ASP A 93 6.80 4.68 0.99
C ASP A 93 7.23 3.49 0.13
N ASP A 94 7.36 2.29 0.72
CA ASP A 94 7.73 1.08 -0.02
C ASP A 94 6.63 0.64 -1.00
N GLU A 95 5.35 0.70 -0.60
CA GLU A 95 4.22 0.37 -1.46
C GLU A 95 4.11 1.36 -2.63
N LEU A 96 4.33 2.64 -2.36
CA LEU A 96 4.25 3.69 -3.38
C LEU A 96 5.40 3.61 -4.38
N ALA A 97 6.63 3.36 -3.89
CA ALA A 97 7.79 3.12 -4.73
C ALA A 97 7.60 1.90 -5.64
N ALA A 98 7.10 0.77 -5.09
CA ALA A 98 6.81 -0.42 -5.90
C ALA A 98 5.78 -0.13 -7.01
N LEU A 99 4.75 0.68 -6.72
CA LEU A 99 3.76 1.10 -7.71
C LEU A 99 4.38 2.02 -8.77
N ALA A 100 5.17 3.02 -8.37
CA ALA A 100 5.84 3.95 -9.28
C ALA A 100 6.78 3.22 -10.26
N HIS A 101 7.62 2.32 -9.73
CA HIS A 101 8.60 1.59 -10.53
C HIS A 101 7.95 0.48 -11.37
N ALA A 102 6.76 -0.03 -11.00
CA ALA A 102 5.94 -0.89 -11.85
C ALA A 102 5.16 -0.13 -12.94
N GLY A 103 5.26 1.20 -12.98
CA GLY A 103 4.67 2.01 -14.05
C GLY A 103 3.38 2.76 -13.67
N THR A 104 2.91 2.70 -12.43
CA THR A 104 1.77 3.51 -11.97
C THR A 104 2.07 5.00 -12.09
N ARG A 105 1.12 5.76 -12.60
CA ARG A 105 1.19 7.22 -12.78
C ARG A 105 0.08 7.92 -11.96
N PRO A 106 0.18 9.22 -11.68
CA PRO A 106 -0.89 9.97 -10.99
C PRO A 106 -2.27 9.82 -11.65
N ALA A 107 -2.32 9.71 -12.98
CA ALA A 107 -3.57 9.52 -13.71
C ALA A 107 -4.27 8.18 -13.41
N ASP A 108 -3.54 7.17 -12.94
CA ASP A 108 -4.09 5.85 -12.60
C ASP A 108 -4.71 5.83 -11.20
N LEU A 109 -4.39 6.83 -10.36
CA LEU A 109 -4.88 6.94 -8.99
C LEU A 109 -6.17 7.77 -8.92
N GLN A 110 -7.21 7.34 -9.65
CA GLN A 110 -8.47 8.06 -9.71
C GLN A 110 -9.43 7.63 -8.59
N PRO A 111 -9.92 8.58 -7.79
CA PRO A 111 -10.95 8.29 -6.80
C PRO A 111 -12.29 7.94 -7.48
N PRO A 112 -13.16 7.15 -6.83
CA PRO A 112 -14.46 6.81 -7.37
C PRO A 112 -15.36 8.05 -7.42
N ALA A 113 -16.24 8.13 -8.45
CA ALA A 113 -17.23 9.19 -8.57
C ALA A 113 -18.18 9.25 -7.35
N ARG A 114 -18.56 8.10 -6.79
CA ARG A 114 -19.33 7.98 -5.54
C ARG A 114 -18.52 7.17 -4.52
N ARG A 115 -18.04 7.87 -3.53
CA ARG A 115 -17.27 7.31 -2.42
C ARG A 115 -18.16 6.59 -1.41
N HIS A 116 -17.66 5.52 -0.81
CA HIS A 116 -18.30 4.94 0.37
C HIS A 116 -18.14 5.89 1.59
N PRO A 117 -19.24 6.30 2.25
CA PRO A 117 -19.21 7.34 3.29
C PRO A 117 -18.35 6.96 4.51
N HIS A 118 -18.27 5.68 4.84
CA HIS A 118 -17.58 5.19 6.03
C HIS A 118 -16.18 4.61 5.77
N ALA A 119 -15.72 4.58 4.52
CA ALA A 119 -14.39 4.07 4.22
C ALA A 119 -13.28 5.06 4.60
N GLY A 120 -12.23 4.59 5.25
CA GLY A 120 -11.00 5.34 5.52
C GLY A 120 -10.23 5.64 4.23
N CYS A 121 -10.16 4.68 3.30
CA CYS A 121 -9.45 4.80 2.04
C CYS A 121 -10.18 5.69 1.02
N ALA A 122 -9.43 6.57 0.34
CA ALA A 122 -9.95 7.49 -0.66
C ALA A 122 -10.49 6.78 -1.92
N PHE A 123 -9.98 5.59 -2.22
CA PHE A 123 -10.29 4.83 -3.43
C PHE A 123 -11.46 3.83 -3.24
N ARG A 124 -12.11 3.82 -2.08
CA ARG A 124 -13.25 2.96 -1.86
C ARG A 124 -14.53 3.61 -2.39
N GLY A 125 -15.09 3.01 -3.42
CA GLY A 125 -16.41 3.31 -3.95
C GLY A 125 -17.52 2.50 -3.28
N ALA A 126 -18.76 2.69 -3.76
CA ALA A 126 -19.94 2.00 -3.23
C ALA A 126 -19.85 0.47 -3.39
N THR A 127 -19.27 -0.01 -4.48
CA THR A 127 -19.24 -1.43 -4.85
C THR A 127 -17.85 -2.07 -4.81
N GLY A 128 -16.79 -1.30 -4.50
CA GLY A 128 -15.43 -1.82 -4.50
C GLY A 128 -14.36 -0.72 -4.54
N CYS A 129 -13.12 -1.12 -4.72
CA CYS A 129 -12.01 -0.22 -4.98
C CYS A 129 -12.08 0.33 -6.40
N SER A 130 -11.86 1.64 -6.59
CA SER A 130 -11.82 2.25 -7.93
C SER A 130 -10.52 1.97 -8.68
N LEU A 131 -9.46 1.57 -7.98
CA LEU A 131 -8.19 1.28 -8.61
C LEU A 131 -8.22 -0.10 -9.29
N ALA A 132 -7.63 -0.19 -10.46
CA ALA A 132 -7.25 -1.46 -11.06
C ALA A 132 -6.24 -2.20 -10.17
N THR A 133 -6.18 -3.52 -10.24
CA THR A 133 -5.39 -4.33 -9.31
C THR A 133 -3.91 -3.97 -9.33
N GLU A 134 -3.35 -3.69 -10.49
CA GLU A 134 -1.97 -3.28 -10.69
C GLU A 134 -1.60 -1.99 -9.95
N HIS A 135 -2.57 -1.08 -9.74
CA HIS A 135 -2.39 0.20 -9.06
C HIS A 135 -2.75 0.16 -7.56
N ARG A 136 -3.15 -1.01 -7.05
CA ARG A 136 -3.39 -1.20 -5.60
C ARG A 136 -2.10 -1.52 -4.87
N PRO A 137 -1.91 -1.01 -3.63
CA PRO A 137 -0.85 -1.51 -2.76
C PRO A 137 -0.90 -3.04 -2.62
N ALA A 138 0.26 -3.69 -2.54
CA ALA A 138 0.33 -5.15 -2.36
C ALA A 138 -0.45 -5.61 -1.11
N ARG A 139 -0.37 -4.83 -0.02
CA ARG A 139 -1.13 -5.09 1.20
C ARG A 139 -2.64 -5.11 1.00
N CYS A 140 -3.18 -4.33 0.07
CA CYS A 140 -4.61 -4.31 -0.25
C CYS A 140 -5.04 -5.56 -1.02
N VAL A 141 -4.16 -6.07 -1.89
CA VAL A 141 -4.43 -7.27 -2.70
C VAL A 141 -4.31 -8.55 -1.86
N ARG A 142 -3.35 -8.60 -0.93
CA ARG A 142 -3.13 -9.77 -0.06
C ARG A 142 -4.05 -9.85 1.16
N TYR A 143 -4.86 -8.82 1.42
CA TYR A 143 -5.73 -8.81 2.59
C TYR A 143 -7.00 -9.63 2.34
N PHE A 144 -7.14 -10.72 3.08
CA PHE A 144 -8.31 -11.58 3.07
C PHE A 144 -9.01 -11.53 4.43
N CYS A 145 -10.19 -10.93 4.46
CA CYS A 145 -11.03 -10.93 5.64
C CYS A 145 -11.56 -12.35 5.93
N HIS A 146 -12.07 -12.55 7.14
CA HIS A 146 -12.60 -13.85 7.56
C HIS A 146 -13.66 -14.41 6.60
N GLY A 147 -14.60 -13.57 6.12
CA GLY A 147 -15.64 -14.00 5.19
C GLY A 147 -15.09 -14.49 3.84
N LEU A 148 -14.10 -13.78 3.31
CA LEU A 148 -13.42 -14.16 2.07
C LEU A 148 -12.65 -15.48 2.24
N ARG A 149 -11.87 -15.62 3.32
CA ARG A 149 -11.16 -16.87 3.61
C ARG A 149 -12.11 -18.05 3.78
N ALA A 150 -13.24 -17.88 4.47
CA ALA A 150 -14.23 -18.93 4.65
C ALA A 150 -14.87 -19.35 3.33
N GLU A 151 -15.11 -18.44 2.39
CA GLU A 151 -15.63 -18.77 1.07
C GLU A 151 -14.60 -19.54 0.24
N VAL A 152 -13.35 -19.07 0.19
CA VAL A 152 -12.26 -19.74 -0.52
C VAL A 152 -11.98 -21.14 0.05
N HIS A 153 -12.01 -21.28 1.39
CA HIS A 153 -11.87 -22.59 2.05
C HIS A 153 -12.98 -23.57 1.64
N ARG A 154 -14.25 -23.13 1.62
CA ARG A 154 -15.37 -23.96 1.18
C ARG A 154 -15.25 -24.42 -0.27
N ARG A 155 -14.50 -23.67 -1.10
CA ARG A 155 -14.20 -24.02 -2.50
C ARG A 155 -12.99 -24.94 -2.65
N GLY A 156 -12.29 -25.28 -1.56
CA GLY A 156 -11.06 -26.07 -1.60
C GLY A 156 -9.87 -25.34 -2.22
N GLN A 157 -9.89 -24.02 -2.26
CA GLN A 157 -8.86 -23.17 -2.91
C GLN A 157 -7.95 -22.45 -1.94
N LEU A 158 -8.01 -22.78 -0.64
CA LEU A 158 -7.26 -22.02 0.39
C LEU A 158 -5.76 -22.19 0.24
N ASP A 159 -5.27 -23.39 -0.03
CA ASP A 159 -3.83 -23.67 -0.14
C ASP A 159 -3.22 -22.96 -1.36
N ASP A 160 -3.91 -22.94 -2.51
CA ASP A 160 -3.49 -22.17 -3.69
C ASP A 160 -3.46 -20.67 -3.40
N LEU A 161 -4.49 -20.17 -2.70
CA LEU A 161 -4.53 -18.77 -2.28
C LEU A 161 -3.35 -18.41 -1.38
N GLU A 162 -3.05 -19.23 -0.37
CA GLU A 162 -1.95 -18.99 0.57
C GLU A 162 -0.59 -19.06 -0.12
N ALA A 163 -0.41 -19.96 -1.09
CA ALA A 163 0.80 -20.03 -1.91
C ALA A 163 1.00 -18.75 -2.74
N ARG A 164 -0.07 -18.19 -3.32
CA ARG A 164 -0.02 -16.93 -4.08
C ARG A 164 0.24 -15.72 -3.17
N VAL A 165 -0.34 -15.70 -1.98
CA VAL A 165 -0.03 -14.69 -0.97
C VAL A 165 1.45 -14.74 -0.60
N ALA A 166 2.00 -15.93 -0.35
CA ALA A 166 3.42 -16.10 -0.05
C ALA A 166 4.32 -15.62 -1.20
N THR A 167 3.93 -15.87 -2.45
CA THR A 167 4.63 -15.37 -3.64
C THR A 167 4.64 -13.83 -3.69
N LEU A 168 3.50 -13.19 -3.43
CA LEU A 168 3.39 -11.74 -3.38
C LEU A 168 4.23 -11.15 -2.23
N ASP A 169 4.19 -11.77 -1.05
CA ASP A 169 4.98 -11.33 0.10
C ASP A 169 6.47 -11.45 -0.15
N ALA A 170 6.93 -12.53 -0.80
CA ALA A 170 8.33 -12.71 -1.20
C ALA A 170 8.77 -11.65 -2.21
N ALA A 171 7.97 -11.39 -3.26
CA ALA A 171 8.26 -10.37 -4.25
C ALA A 171 8.34 -8.96 -3.62
N MET A 172 7.37 -8.62 -2.75
CA MET A 172 7.38 -7.33 -2.05
C MET A 172 8.55 -7.20 -1.07
N SER A 173 8.96 -8.30 -0.41
CA SER A 173 10.14 -8.32 0.48
C SER A 173 11.43 -8.08 -0.30
N ALA A 174 11.59 -8.72 -1.46
CA ALA A 174 12.75 -8.50 -2.33
C ALA A 174 12.83 -7.05 -2.80
N PHE A 175 11.72 -6.49 -3.28
CA PHE A 175 11.65 -5.09 -3.68
C PHE A 175 12.02 -4.15 -2.52
N ARG A 176 11.42 -4.33 -1.33
CA ARG A 176 11.72 -3.50 -0.16
C ARG A 176 13.18 -3.53 0.22
N THR A 177 13.82 -4.69 0.15
CA THR A 177 15.25 -4.82 0.48
C THR A 177 16.11 -4.00 -0.46
N ALA A 178 15.89 -4.08 -1.78
CA ALA A 178 16.63 -3.31 -2.77
C ALA A 178 16.37 -1.80 -2.61
N HIS A 179 15.09 -1.40 -2.55
CA HIS A 179 14.66 -0.01 -2.41
C HIS A 179 15.24 0.67 -1.16
N ARG A 180 15.17 0.02 0.00
CA ARG A 180 15.73 0.56 1.24
C ARG A 180 17.25 0.65 1.20
N ALA A 181 17.93 -0.34 0.63
CA ALA A 181 19.38 -0.30 0.46
C ALA A 181 19.82 0.90 -0.42
N ARG A 182 19.07 1.22 -1.49
CA ARG A 182 19.32 2.43 -2.28
C ARG A 182 19.09 3.69 -1.46
N ARG A 183 17.95 3.82 -0.79
CA ARG A 183 17.64 5.00 0.05
C ARG A 183 18.68 5.21 1.16
N ASP A 184 19.15 4.16 1.78
CA ASP A 184 20.21 4.24 2.80
C ASP A 184 21.51 4.80 2.20
N ARG A 185 21.89 4.40 0.99
CA ARG A 185 23.06 4.93 0.29
C ARG A 185 22.90 6.41 -0.07
N GLU A 186 21.74 6.81 -0.56
CA GLU A 186 21.48 8.14 -1.10
C GLU A 186 21.23 9.20 -0.01
N VAL A 187 20.53 8.81 1.04
CA VAL A 187 20.05 9.75 2.06
C VAL A 187 20.80 9.57 3.38
N VAL A 188 20.85 8.37 3.92
CA VAL A 188 21.37 8.13 5.27
C VAL A 188 22.88 8.20 5.32
N ALA A 189 23.58 7.56 4.40
CA ALA A 189 25.04 7.51 4.42
C ALA A 189 25.70 8.91 4.27
N PRO A 190 25.26 9.82 3.39
CA PRO A 190 25.77 11.17 3.32
C PRO A 190 25.56 11.98 4.61
N ILE A 191 24.39 11.84 5.25
CA ILE A 191 24.08 12.51 6.52
C ILE A 191 25.02 12.02 7.63
N LEU A 192 25.16 10.71 7.78
CA LEU A 192 26.06 10.13 8.77
C LEU A 192 27.52 10.56 8.55
N ALA A 193 27.96 10.58 7.29
CA ALA A 193 29.29 11.05 6.95
C ALA A 193 29.50 12.55 7.29
N ALA A 194 28.48 13.39 7.09
CA ALA A 194 28.53 14.80 7.46
C ALA A 194 28.60 15.00 8.98
N ILE A 195 27.78 14.28 9.74
CA ILE A 195 27.77 14.30 11.21
C ILE A 195 29.14 13.85 11.74
N THR A 196 29.67 12.75 11.23
CA THR A 196 30.98 12.21 11.65
C THR A 196 32.12 13.19 11.40
N ARG A 197 32.11 13.88 10.24
CA ARG A 197 33.11 14.95 9.95
C ARG A 197 32.99 16.10 10.91
N HIS A 198 31.78 16.51 11.27
CA HIS A 198 31.54 17.60 12.21
C HIS A 198 32.08 17.27 13.61
N LEU A 199 31.77 16.10 14.12
CA LEU A 199 32.23 15.63 15.44
C LEU A 199 33.76 15.54 15.52
N LYS A 200 34.41 15.02 14.46
CA LYS A 200 35.89 14.94 14.41
C LYS A 200 36.56 16.33 14.45
N ARG A 201 35.98 17.33 13.77
CA ARG A 201 36.52 18.71 13.80
C ARG A 201 36.39 19.36 15.19
N GLY A 202 35.29 19.08 15.90
CA GLY A 202 35.10 19.58 17.27
C GLY A 202 36.09 18.99 18.28
N ALA A 203 36.48 17.72 18.09
CA ALA A 203 37.42 17.00 18.97
C ALA A 203 38.91 17.43 18.78
N THR A 204 39.26 18.01 17.63
CA THR A 204 40.66 18.45 17.33
C THR A 204 40.89 19.94 17.61
N GLY A 205 39.86 20.68 18.04
CA GLY A 205 39.94 22.13 18.31
C GLY A 205 40.04 22.51 19.81
N SER A 206 40.20 21.53 20.69
CA SER A 206 40.43 21.69 22.14
C SER A 206 41.85 21.32 22.50
#